data_e1cf2f2a3ef75f779d4668e2df9f40d7
#
_entry.id   e1cf2f2a3ef75f779d4668e2df9f40d7
#
_cell.length_a   1.000
_cell.length_b   1.000
_cell.length_c   1.000
_cell.angle_alpha   90.00
_cell.angle_beta   90.00
_cell.angle_gamma   90.00
#
_symmetry.space_group_name_H-M   'P 1'
#
loop_
_entity.id
_entity.type
_entity.pdbx_description
1 polymer ?
#
loop_
_entity_poly.entity_id
_entity_poly.type
_entity_poly.pdbx_seq_one_letter_code
_entity_poly.pdbx_strand_id
1 'polypeptide(L)'
;HNVSSAASDVYKRQVFTYDKVSLDLPNLKGQLEFKNQYPWSNSFFSPGIMGPYSFIPFMECYHGILSMNHNISGVINHNGIDISFDGGKGYMEKDWGHSFPKAYIWMQSNHFSKPNISIKSSIAIIPWLKSSFIGHIAGILIDNKLIEFTTYNGTKVNSCEISKKNVKIEMENKSYKLTINAHREKATTLAAPISGFMNGR
;
A
#
# COMPACT_ATOMS: atom_id res chain seq x y z
N HIS A 1 14.11 12.15 13.26
CA HIS A 1 13.68 12.88 12.07
C HIS A 1 12.18 12.75 11.97
N ASN A 2 11.51 13.88 12.08
CA ASN A 2 10.08 14.01 11.84
C ASN A 2 9.71 13.25 10.57
N VAL A 3 8.62 12.47 10.65
CA VAL A 3 7.85 12.14 9.49
C VAL A 3 7.59 13.48 8.81
N SER A 4 8.34 13.74 7.76
CA SER A 4 8.22 14.95 6.97
C SER A 4 6.74 15.09 6.68
N SER A 5 6.18 16.20 7.14
CA SER A 5 4.85 16.63 6.72
C SER A 5 4.66 16.21 5.27
N ALA A 6 3.65 15.38 5.02
CA ALA A 6 3.39 14.89 3.68
C ALA A 6 3.50 16.07 2.73
N ALA A 7 4.53 16.07 1.89
CA ALA A 7 4.71 17.13 0.93
C ALA A 7 3.42 17.19 0.13
N SER A 8 2.76 18.34 0.13
CA SER A 8 1.57 18.53 -0.68
C SER A 8 2.01 18.53 -2.13
N ASP A 9 1.69 17.48 -2.86
CA ASP A 9 1.90 17.46 -4.30
C ASP A 9 0.83 18.34 -4.94
N VAL A 10 1.22 19.55 -5.32
CA VAL A 10 0.36 20.50 -6.03
C VAL A 10 0.57 20.30 -7.54
N TYR A 11 -0.28 19.50 -8.15
CA TYR A 11 -0.42 19.48 -9.60
C TYR A 11 -1.50 20.48 -10.02
N LYS A 12 -1.14 21.55 -10.66
CA LYS A 12 -1.90 22.70 -11.19
C LYS A 12 -3.38 22.90 -10.74
N ARG A 13 -4.12 21.85 -10.35
CA ARG A 13 -5.52 21.85 -9.90
C ARG A 13 -5.82 20.71 -8.92
N GLN A 14 -4.80 20.14 -8.31
CA GLN A 14 -4.94 19.03 -7.37
C GLN A 14 -4.05 19.29 -6.17
N VAL A 15 -4.56 19.01 -4.99
CA VAL A 15 -3.82 19.10 -3.73
C VAL A 15 -4.00 17.78 -3.00
N PHE A 16 -2.89 17.12 -2.70
CA PHE A 16 -2.84 15.90 -1.91
C PHE A 16 -2.06 16.18 -0.63
N THR A 17 -2.68 15.96 0.51
CA THR A 17 -2.05 16.07 1.82
C THR A 17 -2.33 14.81 2.63
N TYR A 18 -1.75 14.70 3.81
CA TYR A 18 -2.01 13.58 4.72
C TYR A 18 -3.47 13.49 5.18
N ASP A 19 -4.16 14.61 5.24
CA ASP A 19 -5.51 14.73 5.79
C ASP A 19 -6.59 15.04 4.75
N LYS A 20 -6.21 15.33 3.50
CA LYS A 20 -7.19 15.66 2.46
C LYS A 20 -6.68 15.50 1.05
N VAL A 21 -7.64 15.35 0.14
CA VAL A 21 -7.47 15.50 -1.31
C VAL A 21 -8.44 16.56 -1.80
N SER A 22 -7.94 17.52 -2.58
CA SER A 22 -8.77 18.52 -3.27
C SER A 22 -8.51 18.43 -4.77
N LEU A 23 -9.57 18.33 -5.55
CA LEU A 23 -9.54 18.16 -7.00
C LEU A 23 -10.33 19.29 -7.67
N ASP A 24 -9.73 19.91 -8.70
CA ASP A 24 -10.39 20.86 -9.60
C ASP A 24 -9.99 20.54 -11.05
N LEU A 25 -10.41 19.36 -11.50
CA LEU A 25 -10.23 18.92 -12.88
C LEU A 25 -11.51 19.19 -13.69
N PRO A 26 -11.45 19.23 -15.04
CA PRO A 26 -12.62 19.51 -15.86
C PRO A 26 -13.83 18.63 -15.52
N ASN A 27 -13.61 17.34 -15.30
CA ASN A 27 -14.67 16.35 -15.10
C ASN A 27 -14.66 15.75 -13.68
N LEU A 28 -13.81 16.24 -12.76
CA LEU A 28 -13.66 15.68 -11.43
C LEU A 28 -13.29 16.80 -10.44
N LYS A 29 -14.26 17.21 -9.64
CA LYS A 29 -14.08 18.33 -8.68
C LYS A 29 -14.59 17.94 -7.31
N GLY A 30 -13.95 18.46 -6.27
CA GLY A 30 -14.41 18.29 -4.90
C GLY A 30 -13.28 18.10 -3.92
N GLN A 31 -13.63 17.74 -2.71
CA GLN A 31 -12.69 17.53 -1.62
C GLN A 31 -13.08 16.31 -0.80
N LEU A 32 -12.07 15.55 -0.42
CA LEU A 32 -12.18 14.46 0.54
C LEU A 32 -11.31 14.79 1.75
N GLU A 33 -11.83 14.54 2.93
CA GLU A 33 -11.11 14.62 4.20
C GLU A 33 -10.86 13.23 4.75
N PHE A 34 -9.68 13.04 5.34
CA PHE A 34 -9.23 11.80 5.94
C PHE A 34 -9.05 11.99 7.44
N LYS A 35 -9.65 11.09 8.23
CA LYS A 35 -9.60 11.14 9.70
C LYS A 35 -9.29 9.75 10.28
N ASN A 36 -8.70 9.73 11.47
CA ASN A 36 -8.36 8.50 12.19
C ASN A 36 -7.41 7.59 11.39
N GLN A 37 -6.37 8.18 10.81
CA GLN A 37 -5.34 7.44 10.09
C GLN A 37 -4.61 6.48 11.03
N TYR A 38 -4.39 5.26 10.57
CA TYR A 38 -3.63 4.26 11.29
C TYR A 38 -2.33 3.96 10.54
N PRO A 39 -1.20 4.57 10.91
CA PRO A 39 0.07 4.37 10.22
C PRO A 39 0.66 2.99 10.52
N TRP A 40 1.62 2.57 9.70
CA TRP A 40 2.45 1.41 10.01
C TRP A 40 3.31 1.67 11.25
N SER A 41 3.64 0.60 11.99
CA SER A 41 4.51 0.68 13.17
C SER A 41 5.83 1.39 12.85
N ASN A 42 6.28 2.22 13.76
CA ASN A 42 7.51 2.97 13.60
C ASN A 42 8.35 2.90 14.88
N SER A 43 9.60 2.49 14.74
CA SER A 43 10.57 2.49 15.82
C SER A 43 11.94 2.99 15.34
N PHE A 44 12.85 3.31 16.25
CA PHE A 44 14.15 3.84 15.91
C PHE A 44 14.97 2.87 15.01
N PHE A 45 14.92 1.57 15.29
CA PHE A 45 15.64 0.54 14.52
C PHE A 45 14.82 -0.07 13.36
N SER A 46 13.54 0.23 13.27
CA SER A 46 12.62 -0.28 12.25
C SER A 46 11.63 0.82 11.85
N PRO A 47 12.11 1.84 11.11
CA PRO A 47 11.28 2.96 10.73
C PRO A 47 10.34 2.57 9.59
N GLY A 48 9.03 2.54 9.92
CA GLY A 48 7.98 2.24 8.96
C GLY A 48 8.03 0.82 8.38
N ILE A 49 7.35 0.64 7.28
CA ILE A 49 7.15 -0.68 6.64
C ILE A 49 8.43 -1.32 6.08
N MET A 50 9.43 -0.51 5.72
CA MET A 50 10.71 -1.03 5.24
C MET A 50 11.58 -1.60 6.37
N GLY A 51 11.26 -1.29 7.62
CA GLY A 51 12.03 -1.74 8.76
C GLY A 51 13.52 -1.37 8.64
N PRO A 52 14.43 -2.27 8.99
CA PRO A 52 15.88 -2.04 8.87
C PRO A 52 16.35 -1.71 7.44
N TYR A 53 15.61 -2.13 6.42
CA TYR A 53 15.95 -1.81 5.01
C TYR A 53 15.83 -0.32 4.70
N SER A 54 15.14 0.47 5.51
CA SER A 54 15.09 1.93 5.38
C SER A 54 16.47 2.60 5.49
N PHE A 55 17.45 1.93 6.08
CA PHE A 55 18.83 2.42 6.22
C PHE A 55 19.74 2.04 5.05
N ILE A 56 19.26 1.25 4.10
CA ILE A 56 20.03 0.80 2.94
C ILE A 56 19.95 1.85 1.83
N PRO A 57 21.05 2.52 1.45
CA PRO A 57 20.97 3.68 0.53
C PRO A 57 20.84 3.31 -0.95
N PHE A 58 20.95 2.04 -1.31
CA PHE A 58 20.94 1.55 -2.70
C PHE A 58 19.70 0.71 -3.05
N MET A 59 18.64 0.82 -2.26
CA MET A 59 17.35 0.20 -2.61
C MET A 59 16.75 0.91 -3.83
N GLU A 60 16.27 0.14 -4.80
CA GLU A 60 15.64 0.69 -6.01
C GLU A 60 14.31 1.36 -5.71
N CYS A 61 13.56 0.83 -4.76
CA CYS A 61 12.24 1.32 -4.34
C CYS A 61 12.10 1.24 -2.83
N TYR A 62 11.51 2.28 -2.26
CA TYR A 62 11.12 2.35 -0.86
C TYR A 62 9.60 2.48 -0.77
N HIS A 63 9.06 1.99 0.32
CA HIS A 63 7.64 2.05 0.64
C HIS A 63 7.41 2.82 1.95
N GLY A 64 6.31 3.53 2.02
CA GLY A 64 5.84 4.16 3.24
C GLY A 64 4.34 4.03 3.37
N ILE A 65 3.84 3.26 4.32
CA ILE A 65 2.41 3.23 4.63
C ILE A 65 2.10 4.36 5.60
N LEU A 66 1.42 5.37 5.10
CA LEU A 66 0.95 6.52 5.86
C LEU A 66 -0.33 6.18 6.64
N SER A 67 -1.16 5.31 6.08
CA SER A 67 -2.36 4.83 6.77
C SER A 67 -2.81 3.47 6.25
N MET A 68 -2.88 2.48 7.11
CA MET A 68 -3.48 1.16 6.83
C MET A 68 -5.01 1.26 6.69
N ASN A 69 -5.61 2.18 7.39
CA ASN A 69 -7.04 2.43 7.38
C ASN A 69 -7.34 3.84 7.88
N HIS A 70 -8.30 4.51 7.28
CA HIS A 70 -8.81 5.79 7.74
C HIS A 70 -10.25 6.00 7.29
N ASN A 71 -10.94 6.91 7.94
CA ASN A 71 -12.27 7.32 7.53
C ASN A 71 -12.16 8.38 6.43
N ILE A 72 -13.05 8.29 5.46
CA ILE A 72 -13.19 9.29 4.40
C ILE A 72 -14.53 9.99 4.59
N SER A 73 -14.54 11.30 4.38
CA SER A 73 -15.73 12.13 4.25
C SER A 73 -15.55 13.14 3.13
N GLY A 74 -16.65 13.62 2.57
CA GLY A 74 -16.67 14.62 1.52
C GLY A 74 -17.34 14.16 0.24
N VAL A 75 -17.35 15.04 -0.75
CA VAL A 75 -18.05 14.84 -2.02
C VAL A 75 -17.13 15.11 -3.19
N ILE A 76 -17.19 14.25 -4.19
CA ILE A 76 -16.57 14.45 -5.50
C ILE A 76 -17.65 14.54 -6.57
N ASN A 77 -17.68 15.65 -7.29
CA ASN A 77 -18.49 15.78 -8.50
C ASN A 77 -17.74 15.16 -9.68
N HIS A 78 -18.34 14.18 -10.31
CA HIS A 78 -17.85 13.55 -11.52
C HIS A 78 -18.85 13.75 -12.66
N ASN A 79 -18.49 14.55 -13.67
CA ASN A 79 -19.35 14.86 -14.82
C ASN A 79 -20.72 15.42 -14.42
N GLY A 80 -20.78 16.28 -13.39
CA GLY A 80 -22.03 16.88 -12.91
C GLY A 80 -22.80 16.02 -11.90
N ILE A 81 -22.30 14.83 -11.55
CA ILE A 81 -22.93 13.94 -10.56
C ILE A 81 -22.10 13.98 -9.28
N ASP A 82 -22.76 14.33 -8.18
CA ASP A 82 -22.16 14.31 -6.85
C ASP A 82 -22.12 12.89 -6.29
N ILE A 83 -20.93 12.47 -5.89
CA ILE A 83 -20.66 11.18 -5.26
C ILE A 83 -20.19 11.44 -3.83
N SER A 84 -20.99 11.04 -2.84
CA SER A 84 -20.61 11.12 -1.44
C SER A 84 -19.66 9.98 -1.08
N PHE A 85 -18.61 10.31 -0.33
CA PHE A 85 -17.65 9.39 0.26
C PHE A 85 -17.80 9.30 1.78
N ASP A 86 -18.87 9.86 2.36
CA ASP A 86 -19.11 9.83 3.79
C ASP A 86 -19.25 8.40 4.30
N GLY A 87 -18.50 8.09 5.37
CA GLY A 87 -18.40 6.73 5.90
C GLY A 87 -17.47 5.78 5.13
N GLY A 88 -16.84 6.28 4.06
CA GLY A 88 -15.85 5.53 3.29
C GLY A 88 -14.62 5.17 4.12
N LYS A 89 -13.87 4.18 3.64
CA LYS A 89 -12.60 3.73 4.21
C LYS A 89 -11.48 3.90 3.20
N GLY A 90 -10.35 4.40 3.66
CA GLY A 90 -9.20 4.66 2.82
C GLY A 90 -7.93 3.94 3.28
N TYR A 91 -6.98 3.90 2.37
CA TYR A 91 -5.62 3.42 2.55
C TYR A 91 -4.68 4.43 1.90
N MET A 92 -3.51 4.65 2.49
CA MET A 92 -2.55 5.60 1.96
C MET A 92 -1.13 5.02 2.04
N GLU A 93 -0.51 4.91 0.88
CA GLU A 93 0.87 4.48 0.70
C GLU A 93 1.62 5.47 -0.17
N LYS A 94 2.91 5.62 0.06
CA LYS A 94 3.83 6.37 -0.76
C LYS A 94 5.01 5.48 -1.11
N ASP A 95 5.28 5.35 -2.41
CA ASP A 95 6.44 4.67 -2.93
C ASP A 95 7.37 5.67 -3.61
N TRP A 96 8.68 5.51 -3.40
CA TRP A 96 9.68 6.38 -4.02
C TRP A 96 10.96 5.62 -4.30
N GLY A 97 11.70 6.07 -5.28
CA GLY A 97 12.93 5.46 -5.73
C GLY A 97 13.19 5.75 -7.20
N HIS A 98 14.06 4.99 -7.81
CA HIS A 98 14.45 5.18 -9.20
C HIS A 98 14.03 4.02 -10.12
N SER A 99 13.56 2.92 -9.56
CA SER A 99 13.10 1.74 -10.27
C SER A 99 12.08 0.97 -9.43
N PHE A 100 11.46 -0.04 -10.04
CA PHE A 100 10.59 -0.99 -9.36
C PHE A 100 11.14 -2.41 -9.46
N PRO A 101 10.76 -3.34 -8.55
CA PRO A 101 11.16 -4.73 -8.63
C PRO A 101 10.77 -5.35 -9.97
N LYS A 102 11.62 -6.25 -10.50
CA LYS A 102 11.38 -6.96 -11.79
C LYS A 102 10.05 -7.67 -11.85
N ALA A 103 9.59 -8.21 -10.73
CA ALA A 103 8.29 -8.82 -10.58
C ALA A 103 7.81 -8.64 -9.15
N TYR A 104 6.49 -8.40 -8.99
CA TYR A 104 5.87 -8.29 -7.68
C TYR A 104 4.39 -8.65 -7.73
N ILE A 105 3.88 -9.01 -6.56
CA ILE A 105 2.45 -9.08 -6.26
C ILE A 105 2.20 -8.03 -5.19
N TRP A 106 1.25 -7.15 -5.42
CA TRP A 106 0.81 -6.17 -4.45
C TRP A 106 -0.70 -6.25 -4.29
N MET A 107 -1.16 -6.27 -3.06
CA MET A 107 -2.57 -6.37 -2.72
C MET A 107 -2.90 -5.46 -1.53
N GLN A 108 -4.07 -4.85 -1.60
CA GLN A 108 -4.64 -4.07 -0.52
C GLN A 108 -6.16 -4.26 -0.48
N SER A 109 -6.71 -4.35 0.71
CA SER A 109 -8.16 -4.26 0.94
C SER A 109 -8.46 -3.78 2.36
N ASN A 110 -9.50 -2.96 2.49
CA ASN A 110 -10.11 -2.60 3.76
C ASN A 110 -11.65 -2.79 3.73
N HIS A 111 -12.13 -3.61 2.78
CA HIS A 111 -13.53 -3.94 2.58
C HIS A 111 -13.77 -5.41 2.95
N PHE A 112 -13.90 -5.67 4.25
CA PHE A 112 -14.19 -6.99 4.78
C PHE A 112 -15.62 -7.02 5.35
N SER A 113 -16.21 -8.22 5.46
CA SER A 113 -17.52 -8.42 6.09
C SER A 113 -17.54 -7.98 7.57
N LYS A 114 -16.40 -8.09 8.25
CA LYS A 114 -16.20 -7.52 9.59
C LYS A 114 -15.59 -6.11 9.45
N PRO A 115 -16.09 -5.11 10.19
CA PRO A 115 -15.49 -3.77 10.19
C PRO A 115 -14.09 -3.78 10.81
N ASN A 116 -13.37 -2.67 10.64
CA ASN A 116 -12.05 -2.42 11.24
C ASN A 116 -10.97 -3.45 10.88
N ILE A 117 -11.10 -4.09 9.72
CA ILE A 117 -10.07 -4.96 9.15
C ILE A 117 -9.50 -4.30 7.90
N SER A 118 -8.19 -4.25 7.82
CA SER A 118 -7.46 -3.83 6.62
C SER A 118 -6.25 -4.73 6.43
N ILE A 119 -5.94 -5.06 5.19
CA ILE A 119 -4.76 -5.81 4.80
C ILE A 119 -3.98 -5.09 3.72
N LYS A 120 -2.67 -5.14 3.82
CA LYS A 120 -1.73 -4.86 2.73
C LYS A 120 -0.75 -6.03 2.65
N SER A 121 -0.47 -6.49 1.46
CA SER A 121 0.54 -7.53 1.22
C SER A 121 1.30 -7.27 -0.06
N SER A 122 2.61 -7.45 -0.02
CA SER A 122 3.45 -7.48 -1.21
C SER A 122 4.52 -8.56 -1.09
N ILE A 123 4.77 -9.21 -2.22
CA ILE A 123 5.89 -10.13 -2.43
C ILE A 123 6.59 -9.65 -3.70
N ALA A 124 7.90 -9.49 -3.66
CA ALA A 124 8.65 -8.94 -4.78
C ALA A 124 10.04 -9.59 -4.91
N ILE A 125 10.55 -9.62 -6.14
CA ILE A 125 11.94 -9.99 -6.41
C ILE A 125 12.79 -8.73 -6.22
N ILE A 126 13.49 -8.67 -5.11
CA ILE A 126 14.31 -7.51 -4.72
C ILE A 126 15.73 -7.69 -5.24
N PRO A 127 16.23 -6.79 -6.07
CA PRO A 127 17.64 -6.79 -6.46
C PRO A 127 18.54 -6.56 -5.24
N TRP A 128 19.61 -7.34 -5.15
CA TRP A 128 20.54 -7.26 -4.03
C TRP A 128 21.95 -7.52 -4.51
N LEU A 129 22.77 -6.47 -4.61
CA LEU A 129 24.15 -6.54 -5.11
C LEU A 129 24.20 -7.24 -6.50
N LYS A 130 24.84 -8.42 -6.58
CA LYS A 130 24.98 -9.23 -7.79
C LYS A 130 23.90 -10.31 -7.95
N SER A 131 22.90 -10.31 -7.06
CA SER A 131 21.86 -11.34 -6.99
C SER A 131 20.48 -10.72 -6.77
N SER A 132 19.53 -11.52 -6.35
CA SER A 132 18.21 -11.06 -5.90
C SER A 132 17.68 -12.00 -4.82
N PHE A 133 16.76 -11.52 -4.02
CA PHE A 133 16.01 -12.33 -3.07
C PHE A 133 14.51 -12.04 -3.15
N ILE A 134 13.70 -12.94 -2.63
CA ILE A 134 12.25 -12.73 -2.52
C ILE A 134 11.99 -11.99 -1.21
N GLY A 135 11.68 -10.70 -1.33
CA GLY A 135 11.21 -9.89 -0.22
C GLY A 135 9.71 -9.99 -0.07
N HIS A 136 9.23 -9.95 1.16
CA HIS A 136 7.80 -9.91 1.45
C HIS A 136 7.51 -8.98 2.62
N ILE A 137 6.39 -8.30 2.51
CA ILE A 137 5.85 -7.43 3.54
C ILE A 137 4.33 -7.56 3.50
N ALA A 138 3.74 -8.02 4.59
CA ALA A 138 2.30 -7.99 4.77
C ALA A 138 1.96 -7.48 6.16
N GLY A 139 0.86 -6.76 6.27
CA GLY A 139 0.28 -6.31 7.53
C GLY A 139 -1.22 -6.48 7.49
N ILE A 140 -1.76 -7.01 8.56
CA ILE A 140 -3.18 -7.06 8.78
C ILE A 140 -3.53 -6.24 10.02
N LEU A 141 -4.37 -5.23 9.85
CA LEU A 141 -4.93 -4.44 10.92
C LEU A 141 -6.27 -5.05 11.32
N ILE A 142 -6.42 -5.41 12.58
CA ILE A 142 -7.66 -5.93 13.15
C ILE A 142 -7.91 -5.19 14.45
N ASP A 143 -9.04 -4.49 14.56
CA ASP A 143 -9.46 -3.76 15.76
C ASP A 143 -8.33 -2.90 16.37
N ASN A 144 -7.67 -2.10 15.55
CA ASN A 144 -6.53 -1.25 15.90
C ASN A 144 -5.27 -2.00 16.37
N LYS A 145 -5.14 -3.27 16.03
CA LYS A 145 -3.91 -4.04 16.25
C LYS A 145 -3.32 -4.44 14.91
N LEU A 146 -2.12 -3.95 14.61
CA LEU A 146 -1.37 -4.34 13.43
C LEU A 146 -0.56 -5.61 13.71
N ILE A 147 -0.77 -6.63 12.88
CA ILE A 147 0.00 -7.88 12.87
C ILE A 147 0.86 -7.86 11.61
N GLU A 148 2.15 -7.96 11.76
CA GLU A 148 3.12 -7.82 10.70
C GLU A 148 3.74 -9.16 10.28
N PHE A 149 3.89 -9.35 8.97
CA PHE A 149 4.56 -10.47 8.33
C PHE A 149 5.60 -9.92 7.36
N THR A 150 6.85 -9.86 7.78
CA THR A 150 7.90 -9.17 7.01
C THR A 150 9.15 -10.03 6.89
N THR A 151 9.92 -9.80 5.83
CA THR A 151 11.21 -10.47 5.62
C THR A 151 12.14 -10.31 6.83
N TYR A 152 12.07 -9.17 7.52
CA TYR A 152 12.98 -8.82 8.61
C TYR A 152 12.49 -9.25 10.01
N ASN A 153 11.25 -9.73 10.17
CA ASN A 153 10.75 -10.22 11.47
C ASN A 153 10.71 -11.75 11.58
N GLY A 154 11.36 -12.44 10.64
CA GLY A 154 11.44 -13.89 10.63
C GLY A 154 10.22 -14.62 10.07
N THR A 155 9.32 -13.89 9.40
CA THR A 155 8.22 -14.50 8.66
C THR A 155 8.75 -15.34 7.50
N LYS A 156 8.10 -16.46 7.25
CA LYS A 156 8.33 -17.31 6.08
C LYS A 156 7.10 -17.25 5.16
N VAL A 157 7.35 -17.21 3.86
CA VAL A 157 6.32 -17.45 2.83
C VAL A 157 6.33 -18.96 2.54
N ASN A 158 5.31 -19.66 3.01
CA ASN A 158 5.21 -21.11 2.86
C ASN A 158 4.73 -21.51 1.46
N SER A 159 3.82 -20.70 0.88
CA SER A 159 3.38 -20.87 -0.50
C SER A 159 2.97 -19.54 -1.14
N CYS A 160 3.12 -19.45 -2.44
CA CYS A 160 2.62 -18.36 -3.26
C CYS A 160 2.18 -18.93 -4.61
N GLU A 161 0.89 -19.20 -4.75
CA GLU A 161 0.30 -19.84 -5.93
C GLU A 161 -0.46 -18.79 -6.73
N ILE A 162 -0.12 -18.69 -8.01
CA ILE A 162 -0.73 -17.74 -8.94
C ILE A 162 -1.38 -18.49 -10.07
N SER A 163 -2.65 -18.25 -10.29
CA SER A 163 -3.40 -18.74 -11.44
C SER A 163 -4.05 -17.59 -12.21
N LYS A 164 -4.75 -17.90 -13.29
CA LYS A 164 -5.49 -16.89 -14.05
C LYS A 164 -6.55 -16.17 -13.23
N LYS A 165 -7.13 -16.84 -12.24
CA LYS A 165 -8.26 -16.30 -11.46
C LYS A 165 -7.97 -16.12 -9.97
N ASN A 166 -6.94 -16.76 -9.44
CA ASN A 166 -6.70 -16.77 -8.00
C ASN A 166 -5.22 -16.54 -7.68
N VAL A 167 -4.99 -15.85 -6.59
CA VAL A 167 -3.70 -15.80 -5.92
C VAL A 167 -3.91 -16.31 -4.50
N LYS A 168 -3.14 -17.31 -4.11
CA LYS A 168 -3.11 -17.84 -2.74
C LYS A 168 -1.73 -17.62 -2.16
N ILE A 169 -1.66 -16.99 -1.00
CA ILE A 169 -0.42 -16.75 -0.27
C ILE A 169 -0.56 -17.28 1.14
N GLU A 170 0.43 -18.02 1.58
CA GLU A 170 0.52 -18.49 2.97
C GLU A 170 1.81 -17.99 3.60
N MET A 171 1.68 -17.27 4.70
CA MET A 171 2.79 -16.73 5.48
C MET A 171 2.67 -17.19 6.93
N GLU A 172 3.81 -17.38 7.58
CA GLU A 172 3.87 -17.79 8.97
C GLU A 172 5.04 -17.11 9.68
N ASN A 173 4.79 -16.63 10.87
CA ASN A 173 5.82 -16.23 11.82
C ASN A 173 5.67 -17.02 13.12
N LYS A 174 6.43 -16.68 14.16
CA LYS A 174 6.41 -17.42 15.45
C LYS A 174 5.03 -17.46 16.13
N SER A 175 4.15 -16.49 15.84
CA SER A 175 2.90 -16.30 16.60
C SER A 175 1.65 -16.45 15.74
N TYR A 176 1.76 -16.27 14.42
CA TYR A 176 0.61 -16.17 13.55
C TYR A 176 0.84 -16.86 12.20
N LYS A 177 -0.27 -17.40 11.67
CA LYS A 177 -0.39 -17.82 10.26
C LYS A 177 -1.35 -16.90 9.55
N LEU A 178 -0.99 -16.49 8.34
CA LEU A 178 -1.80 -15.69 7.45
C LEU A 178 -2.01 -16.44 6.13
N THR A 179 -3.25 -16.68 5.79
CA THR A 179 -3.63 -17.18 4.45
C THR A 179 -4.44 -16.11 3.74
N ILE A 180 -3.97 -15.69 2.58
CA ILE A 180 -4.65 -14.75 1.68
C ILE A 180 -5.14 -15.52 0.48
N ASN A 181 -6.44 -15.47 0.22
CA ASN A 181 -7.05 -15.98 -1.00
C ASN A 181 -7.67 -14.78 -1.73
N ALA A 182 -7.07 -14.36 -2.84
CA ALA A 182 -7.58 -13.30 -3.68
C ALA A 182 -8.17 -13.87 -4.96
N HIS A 183 -9.43 -13.55 -5.23
CA HIS A 183 -10.11 -13.95 -6.46
C HIS A 183 -10.16 -12.78 -7.44
N ARG A 184 -9.76 -13.03 -8.68
CA ARG A 184 -9.73 -12.05 -9.76
C ARG A 184 -10.93 -12.24 -10.68
N GLU A 185 -11.85 -11.28 -10.69
CA GLU A 185 -13.00 -11.28 -11.61
C GLU A 185 -12.73 -10.44 -12.85
N LYS A 186 -12.29 -9.20 -12.65
CA LYS A 186 -11.98 -8.23 -13.70
C LYS A 186 -10.58 -7.69 -13.52
N ALA A 187 -9.94 -7.33 -14.61
CA ALA A 187 -8.64 -6.69 -14.59
C ALA A 187 -8.58 -5.56 -15.61
N THR A 188 -7.92 -4.48 -15.23
CA THR A 188 -7.58 -3.38 -16.13
C THR A 188 -6.06 -3.32 -16.23
N THR A 189 -5.56 -3.16 -17.45
CA THR A 189 -4.13 -2.92 -17.66
C THR A 189 -3.78 -1.54 -17.15
N LEU A 190 -2.80 -1.45 -16.26
CA LEU A 190 -2.24 -0.19 -15.78
C LEU A 190 -0.99 0.14 -16.57
N ALA A 191 -0.75 1.43 -16.79
CA ALA A 191 0.53 1.88 -17.30
C ALA A 191 1.63 1.56 -16.29
N ALA A 192 2.73 1.00 -16.77
CA ALA A 192 3.91 0.80 -15.93
C ALA A 192 4.51 2.15 -15.52
N PRO A 193 5.17 2.24 -14.36
CA PRO A 193 5.99 3.40 -14.02
C PRO A 193 7.00 3.67 -15.12
N ILE A 194 7.15 4.95 -15.49
CA ILE A 194 7.94 5.36 -16.69
C ILE A 194 9.44 5.11 -16.51
N SER A 195 9.96 5.09 -15.30
CA SER A 195 11.36 4.79 -15.00
C SER A 195 11.54 3.31 -14.67
N GLY A 196 12.16 2.56 -15.55
CA GLY A 196 12.44 1.15 -15.39
C GLY A 196 11.78 0.27 -16.45
N PHE A 197 12.27 -0.95 -16.62
CA PHE A 197 11.80 -1.91 -17.62
C PHE A 197 10.56 -2.70 -17.15
N MET A 198 9.62 -2.05 -16.45
CA MET A 198 8.39 -2.72 -16.05
C MET A 198 7.30 -2.50 -17.09
N ASN A 199 6.79 -3.59 -17.64
CA ASN A 199 5.51 -3.60 -18.35
C ASN A 199 4.40 -3.80 -17.33
N GLY A 200 3.50 -2.84 -17.20
CA GLY A 200 2.26 -3.01 -16.43
C GLY A 200 1.42 -4.14 -17.01
N ARG A 201 0.95 -5.02 -16.18
CA ARG A 201 0.04 -6.12 -16.56
C ARG A 201 -1.16 -6.16 -15.66
#